data_0bdebd00fc5c29c0d9a04b9f8352439c
#
_entry.id   0bdebd00fc5c29c0d9a04b9f8352439c
#
_cell.length_a   1.000
_cell.length_b   1.000
_cell.length_c   1.000
_cell.angle_alpha   90.00
_cell.angle_beta   90.00
_cell.angle_gamma   90.00
#
_symmetry.space_group_name_H-M   'P 1'
#
loop_
_entity.id
_entity.type
_entity.pdbx_description
1 polymer ?
#
loop_
_entity_poly.entity_id
_entity_poly.type
_entity_poly.pdbx_seq_one_letter_code
_entity_poly.pdbx_strand_id
1 'polypeptide(L)'
;MNLAAGQIVLVDWRDALPKELNKRRPAVVVEDNDLFDETYPNLILVPLAEDPHLAIADLSVLIPPTPNNGCAKPCYALAHHITTTSKQRVSPTSSRIDGTELAAIRRLIGIAVG
;
A
#
# COMPACT_ATOMS: atom_id res chain seq x y z
N MET A 1 7.46 4.52 -15.56
CA MET A 1 6.31 4.22 -14.71
C MET A 1 6.14 5.34 -13.70
N ASN A 2 5.02 6.01 -13.75
CA ASN A 2 4.77 7.18 -12.92
C ASN A 2 3.82 6.79 -11.78
N LEU A 3 4.36 6.63 -10.58
CA LEU A 3 3.62 6.17 -9.41
C LEU A 3 3.43 7.31 -8.43
N ALA A 4 2.19 7.62 -8.12
CA ALA A 4 1.84 8.74 -7.25
C ALA A 4 1.36 8.26 -5.89
N ALA A 5 1.61 9.07 -4.86
CA ALA A 5 1.11 8.79 -3.50
C ALA A 5 -0.41 8.61 -3.51
N GLY A 6 -0.88 7.60 -2.81
CA GLY A 6 -2.29 7.23 -2.79
C GLY A 6 -2.71 6.25 -3.87
N GLN A 7 -1.87 6.01 -4.86
CA GLN A 7 -2.17 5.04 -5.91
C GLN A 7 -2.09 3.62 -5.36
N ILE A 8 -3.03 2.78 -5.76
CA ILE A 8 -3.00 1.35 -5.44
C ILE A 8 -2.23 0.63 -6.53
N VAL A 9 -1.30 -0.21 -6.12
CA VAL A 9 -0.47 -1.00 -7.02
C VAL A 9 -0.56 -2.47 -6.63
N LEU A 10 -0.15 -3.35 -7.54
CA LEU A 10 -0.04 -4.77 -7.24
C LEU A 10 1.44 -5.10 -7.09
N VAL A 11 1.79 -5.79 -6.03
CA VAL A 11 3.17 -6.11 -5.69
C VAL A 11 3.38 -7.62 -5.72
N ASP A 12 4.46 -8.04 -6.35
CA ASP A 12 4.90 -9.43 -6.34
C ASP A 12 5.74 -9.66 -5.07
N TRP A 13 5.14 -10.29 -4.07
CA TRP A 13 5.79 -10.60 -2.80
C TRP A 13 6.48 -11.96 -2.79
N ARG A 14 6.92 -12.40 -3.93
CA ARG A 14 7.42 -13.76 -4.16
C ARG A 14 8.32 -14.31 -3.06
N ASP A 15 9.27 -13.49 -2.60
CA ASP A 15 10.28 -13.93 -1.64
C ASP A 15 9.78 -13.93 -0.20
N ALA A 16 8.65 -13.30 0.07
CA ALA A 16 8.13 -13.16 1.42
C ALA A 16 7.22 -14.30 1.84
N LEU A 17 6.52 -14.94 0.89
CA LEU A 17 5.52 -15.95 1.18
C LEU A 17 5.64 -17.12 0.21
N PRO A 18 6.47 -18.14 0.52
CA PRO A 18 6.73 -19.24 -0.41
C PRO A 18 5.48 -19.96 -0.92
N LYS A 19 4.45 -20.07 -0.10
CA LYS A 19 3.22 -20.75 -0.50
C LYS A 19 2.35 -19.93 -1.45
N GLU A 20 2.68 -18.65 -1.62
CA GLU A 20 1.90 -17.73 -2.44
C GLU A 20 2.76 -17.08 -3.51
N LEU A 21 3.72 -17.83 -4.02
CA LEU A 21 4.77 -17.31 -4.91
C LEU A 21 4.25 -16.54 -6.11
N ASN A 22 3.12 -16.93 -6.66
CA ASN A 22 2.63 -16.36 -7.90
C ASN A 22 1.52 -15.35 -7.70
N LYS A 23 1.24 -14.96 -6.45
CA LYS A 23 0.17 -14.02 -6.17
C LYS A 23 0.69 -12.61 -6.04
N ARG A 24 0.05 -11.70 -6.77
CA ARG A 24 0.27 -10.28 -6.61
C ARG A 24 -0.76 -9.75 -5.63
N ARG A 25 -0.31 -8.90 -4.71
CA ARG A 25 -1.18 -8.35 -3.69
C ARG A 25 -1.21 -6.84 -3.75
N PRO A 26 -2.35 -6.24 -3.41
CA PRO A 26 -2.48 -4.78 -3.47
C PRO A 26 -1.71 -4.10 -2.35
N ALA A 27 -1.22 -2.91 -2.67
CA ALA A 27 -0.55 -2.03 -1.72
C ALA A 27 -0.80 -0.59 -2.13
N VAL A 28 -0.61 0.34 -1.20
CA VAL A 28 -0.78 1.78 -1.44
C VAL A 28 0.58 2.44 -1.41
N VAL A 29 0.87 3.26 -2.42
CA VAL A 29 2.07 4.10 -2.44
C VAL A 29 1.90 5.20 -1.40
N VAL A 30 2.86 5.30 -0.47
CA VAL A 30 2.78 6.28 0.62
C VAL A 30 3.94 7.26 0.63
N GLU A 31 4.93 7.08 -0.24
CA GLU A 31 6.08 8.00 -0.26
C GLU A 31 5.66 9.39 -0.73
N ASP A 32 6.45 10.39 -0.30
CA ASP A 32 6.26 11.76 -0.75
C ASP A 32 6.83 11.90 -2.16
N ASN A 33 5.98 12.26 -3.12
CA ASN A 33 6.38 12.39 -4.52
C ASN A 33 7.48 13.43 -4.74
N ASP A 34 7.59 14.41 -3.84
CA ASP A 34 8.57 15.48 -3.97
C ASP A 34 9.96 15.07 -3.50
N LEU A 35 10.08 13.96 -2.78
CA LEU A 35 11.37 13.50 -2.25
C LEU A 35 12.07 12.49 -3.16
N PHE A 36 11.34 11.84 -4.05
CA PHE A 36 11.88 10.77 -4.89
C PHE A 36 11.52 11.03 -6.34
N ASP A 37 12.49 10.96 -7.24
CA ASP A 37 12.20 11.11 -8.66
C ASP A 37 11.87 9.75 -9.30
N GLU A 38 11.49 9.81 -10.59
CA GLU A 38 11.05 8.61 -11.32
C GLU A 38 12.15 7.58 -11.49
N THR A 39 13.41 7.99 -11.41
CA THR A 39 14.54 7.07 -11.61
C THR A 39 14.93 6.33 -10.34
N TYR A 40 14.40 6.73 -9.18
CA TYR A 40 14.71 6.02 -7.95
C TYR A 40 14.17 4.58 -8.03
N PRO A 41 15.02 3.56 -7.76
CA PRO A 41 14.65 2.16 -8.07
C PRO A 41 13.64 1.54 -7.12
N ASN A 42 13.43 2.12 -5.94
CA ASN A 42 12.56 1.53 -4.91
C ASN A 42 11.36 2.42 -4.64
N LEU A 43 10.35 1.84 -3.99
CA LEU A 43 9.09 2.49 -3.70
C LEU A 43 8.67 2.14 -2.28
N ILE A 44 8.24 3.16 -1.52
CA ILE A 44 7.74 2.96 -0.16
C ILE A 44 6.22 2.78 -0.23
N LEU A 45 5.74 1.69 0.35
CA LEU A 45 4.32 1.37 0.28
C LEU A 45 3.83 0.65 1.53
N VAL A 46 2.50 0.55 1.64
CA VAL A 46 1.80 -0.10 2.73
C VAL A 46 0.87 -1.16 2.14
N PRO A 47 0.94 -2.41 2.59
CA PRO A 47 0.05 -3.45 2.06
C PRO A 47 -1.41 -3.21 2.43
N LEU A 48 -2.30 -3.65 1.53
CA LEU A 48 -3.73 -3.73 1.80
C LEU A 48 -4.09 -5.18 2.04
N ALA A 49 -4.91 -5.45 3.05
CA ALA A 49 -5.35 -6.80 3.38
C ALA A 49 -6.85 -6.84 3.63
N GLU A 50 -7.50 -7.91 3.18
CA GLU A 50 -8.91 -8.12 3.47
C GLU A 50 -9.12 -8.85 4.80
N ASP A 51 -8.09 -9.48 5.33
CA ASP A 51 -8.15 -10.27 6.55
C ASP A 51 -8.12 -9.37 7.79
N PRO A 52 -9.21 -9.28 8.56
CA PRO A 52 -9.24 -8.42 9.75
C PRO A 52 -8.30 -8.89 10.85
N HIS A 53 -7.84 -10.13 10.83
CA HIS A 53 -6.88 -10.62 11.83
C HIS A 53 -5.51 -9.98 11.68
N LEU A 54 -5.17 -9.46 10.51
CA LEU A 54 -3.91 -8.75 10.30
C LEU A 54 -3.98 -7.29 10.74
N ALA A 55 -5.19 -6.77 10.93
CA ALA A 55 -5.38 -5.38 11.29
C ALA A 55 -5.19 -5.19 12.79
N ILE A 56 -4.43 -4.15 13.14
CA ILE A 56 -4.33 -3.66 14.51
C ILE A 56 -5.10 -2.35 14.53
N ALA A 57 -6.10 -2.24 15.39
CA ALA A 57 -7.07 -1.13 15.36
C ALA A 57 -6.42 0.25 15.32
N ASP A 58 -5.34 0.44 16.09
CA ASP A 58 -4.67 1.73 16.18
C ASP A 58 -3.59 1.94 15.12
N LEU A 59 -3.35 0.95 14.28
CA LEU A 59 -2.28 0.98 13.26
C LEU A 59 -2.78 0.62 11.86
N SER A 60 -4.09 0.52 11.68
CA SER A 60 -4.68 0.16 10.41
C SER A 60 -5.78 1.15 10.03
N VAL A 61 -5.90 1.42 8.74
CA VAL A 61 -6.95 2.28 8.21
C VAL A 61 -7.92 1.42 7.42
N LEU A 62 -9.19 1.45 7.79
CA LEU A 62 -10.24 0.77 7.03
C LEU A 62 -10.50 1.52 5.74
N ILE A 63 -10.48 0.80 4.62
CA ILE A 63 -10.73 1.36 3.29
C ILE A 63 -11.97 0.66 2.73
N PRO A 64 -13.14 1.30 2.82
CA PRO A 64 -14.35 0.72 2.24
C PRO A 64 -14.32 0.80 0.72
N PRO A 65 -15.04 -0.10 0.02
CA PRO A 65 -15.08 -0.06 -1.44
C PRO A 65 -15.64 1.26 -1.96
N THR A 66 -14.94 1.81 -2.97
CA THR A 66 -15.40 3.01 -3.68
C THR A 66 -15.22 2.80 -5.19
N PRO A 67 -15.84 3.62 -6.03
CA PRO A 67 -15.62 3.52 -7.48
C PRO A 67 -14.17 3.72 -7.89
N ASN A 68 -13.39 4.40 -7.07
CA ASN A 68 -12.02 4.79 -7.44
C ASN A 68 -10.94 3.85 -6.91
N ASN A 69 -11.24 3.01 -5.89
CA ASN A 69 -10.20 2.19 -5.28
C ASN A 69 -10.19 0.73 -5.76
N GLY A 70 -11.18 0.32 -6.54
CA GLY A 70 -11.21 -1.02 -7.10
C GLY A 70 -11.38 -2.15 -6.09
N CYS A 71 -11.69 -1.83 -4.84
CA CYS A 71 -11.88 -2.83 -3.80
C CYS A 71 -13.26 -3.47 -3.93
N ALA A 72 -13.33 -4.80 -3.96
CA ALA A 72 -14.61 -5.52 -3.95
C ALA A 72 -15.16 -5.67 -2.53
N LYS A 73 -14.27 -5.65 -1.54
CA LYS A 73 -14.58 -5.79 -0.11
C LYS A 73 -13.81 -4.73 0.66
N PRO A 74 -14.24 -4.41 1.90
CA PRO A 74 -13.44 -3.54 2.76
C PRO A 74 -12.03 -4.12 2.95
N CYS A 75 -11.04 -3.25 2.86
CA CYS A 75 -9.64 -3.60 3.06
C CYS A 75 -9.07 -2.82 4.23
N TYR A 76 -7.95 -3.29 4.77
CA TYR A 76 -7.22 -2.60 5.81
C TYR A 76 -5.85 -2.22 5.28
N ALA A 77 -5.51 -0.95 5.35
CA ALA A 77 -4.15 -0.50 5.07
C ALA A 77 -3.32 -0.70 6.34
N LEU A 78 -2.32 -1.55 6.27
CA LEU A 78 -1.54 -1.98 7.43
C LEU A 78 -0.33 -1.07 7.60
N ALA A 79 -0.51 0.06 8.27
CA ALA A 79 0.56 1.05 8.43
C ALA A 79 1.81 0.47 9.09
N HIS A 80 1.62 -0.47 10.02
CA HIS A 80 2.74 -1.13 10.72
C HIS A 80 3.51 -2.13 9.83
N HIS A 81 3.00 -2.41 8.63
CA HIS A 81 3.68 -3.25 7.64
C HIS A 81 4.36 -2.43 6.55
N ILE A 82 4.56 -1.14 6.77
CA ILE A 82 5.26 -0.28 5.80
C ILE A 82 6.55 -0.94 5.33
N THR A 83 6.79 -0.90 4.04
CA THR A 83 7.96 -1.54 3.46
C THR A 83 8.42 -0.82 2.21
N THR A 84 9.66 -1.09 1.82
CA THR A 84 10.25 -0.62 0.58
C THR A 84 10.43 -1.81 -0.35
N THR A 85 10.03 -1.66 -1.59
CA THR A 85 10.20 -2.72 -2.59
C THR A 85 10.73 -2.16 -3.89
N SER A 86 11.34 -3.03 -4.71
CA SER A 86 11.81 -2.65 -6.04
C SER A 86 10.63 -2.33 -6.95
N LYS A 87 10.74 -1.27 -7.73
CA LYS A 87 9.74 -0.92 -8.73
C LYS A 87 9.54 -2.02 -9.76
N GLN A 88 10.54 -2.88 -9.95
CA GLN A 88 10.42 -4.02 -10.87
C GLN A 88 9.38 -5.05 -10.43
N ARG A 89 9.04 -5.06 -9.13
CA ARG A 89 8.04 -5.98 -8.58
C ARG A 89 6.65 -5.36 -8.53
N VAL A 90 6.50 -4.14 -9.01
CA VAL A 90 5.26 -3.36 -8.85
C VAL A 90 4.58 -3.21 -10.20
N SER A 91 3.29 -3.49 -10.24
CA SER A 91 2.44 -3.24 -11.40
C SER A 91 1.44 -2.13 -11.05
N PRO A 92 1.41 -1.03 -11.81
CA PRO A 92 0.47 0.06 -11.51
C PRO A 92 -0.97 -0.35 -11.84
N THR A 93 -1.91 0.28 -11.15
CA THR A 93 -3.33 0.19 -11.45
C THR A 93 -3.89 1.59 -11.63
N SER A 94 -5.12 1.69 -12.10
CA SER A 94 -5.82 2.97 -12.16
C SER A 94 -6.53 3.31 -10.85
N SER A 95 -6.43 2.46 -9.84
CA SER A 95 -7.13 2.62 -8.57
C SER A 95 -6.34 3.49 -7.60
N ARG A 96 -7.06 4.16 -6.70
CA ARG A 96 -6.44 5.03 -5.70
C ARG A 96 -7.33 5.18 -4.49
N ILE A 97 -6.72 5.44 -3.34
CA ILE A 97 -7.41 5.86 -2.13
C ILE A 97 -7.56 7.39 -2.16
N ASP A 98 -8.41 7.91 -1.29
CA ASP A 98 -8.58 9.37 -1.21
C ASP A 98 -7.51 10.02 -0.31
N GLY A 99 -7.46 11.36 -0.33
CA GLY A 99 -6.46 12.11 0.42
C GLY A 99 -6.61 11.97 1.93
N THR A 100 -7.84 11.81 2.41
CA THR A 100 -8.10 11.63 3.84
C THR A 100 -7.55 10.28 4.31
N GLU A 101 -7.77 9.23 3.52
CA GLU A 101 -7.25 7.91 3.83
C GLU A 101 -5.72 7.91 3.81
N LEU A 102 -5.11 8.55 2.82
CA LEU A 102 -3.66 8.64 2.73
C LEU A 102 -3.07 9.38 3.93
N ALA A 103 -3.68 10.50 4.34
CA ALA A 103 -3.23 11.25 5.50
C ALA A 103 -3.32 10.43 6.77
N ALA A 104 -4.39 9.65 6.93
CA ALA A 104 -4.57 8.77 8.08
C ALA A 104 -3.48 7.68 8.12
N ILE A 105 -3.18 7.08 6.97
CA ILE A 105 -2.12 6.07 6.88
C ILE A 105 -0.77 6.66 7.28
N ARG A 106 -0.44 7.83 6.75
CA ARG A 106 0.84 8.50 7.06
C ARG A 106 0.96 8.84 8.53
N ARG A 107 -0.13 9.26 9.15
CA ARG A 107 -0.15 9.54 10.59
C ARG A 107 0.14 8.28 11.40
N LEU A 108 -0.48 7.17 11.03
CA LEU A 108 -0.28 5.90 11.73
C LEU A 108 1.12 5.32 11.53
N ILE A 109 1.72 5.53 10.35
CA ILE A 109 3.12 5.16 10.12
C ILE A 109 4.03 5.85 11.15
N GLY A 110 3.82 7.15 11.36
CA GLY A 110 4.58 7.90 12.34
C GLY A 110 4.43 7.34 13.75
N ILE A 111 3.24 6.90 14.11
CA ILE A 111 2.99 6.27 15.41
C ILE A 111 3.68 4.90 15.50
N ALA A 112 3.60 4.10 14.44
CA ALA A 112 4.14 2.74 14.43
C ALA A 112 5.67 2.70 14.54
N VAL A 113 6.34 3.70 13.98
CA VAL A 113 7.81 3.74 13.98
C VAL A 113 8.41 4.72 14.99
N GLY A 114 7.55 5.33 15.75
CA GLY A 114 8.00 6.24 16.80
C GLY A 114 8.41 7.60 16.33
#